data_785f294214067536edb8bd2569dff5d8
#
_entry.id   785f294214067536edb8bd2569dff5d8
#
_cell.length_a   1.000
_cell.length_b   1.000
_cell.length_c   1.000
_cell.angle_alpha   90.00
_cell.angle_beta   90.00
_cell.angle_gamma   90.00
#
_symmetry.space_group_name_H-M   'P 1'
#
loop_
_entity.id
_entity.type
_entity.pdbx_description
1 polymer ?
#
loop_
_entity_poly.entity_id
_entity_poly.type
_entity_poly.pdbx_seq_one_letter_code
_entity_poly.pdbx_strand_id
1 'polypeptide(L)'
;MNHLFHVSEEAAIKLFEPRPSKYLPDPVVWAIDEARLHNYFSPRDCPRVTYYAGSETSPADVEKFLGSSSAVVAFESAWFSRLRACRLYCYELPTERFECFDECAGYFVSRASVVPRGVTIIDDIFGELLRRGVELRFLHGLWPLRDAVAGSTLQFSFIRMQNAQPKRPCEDKQQLRAAKR
;
A
#
# COMPACT_ATOMS: atom_id res chain seq x y z
N MET A 1 -16.60 15.13 -4.25
CA MET A 1 -15.43 15.79 -3.64
C MET A 1 -14.49 14.68 -3.22
N ASN A 2 -13.22 14.75 -3.61
CA ASN A 2 -12.25 13.73 -3.17
C ASN A 2 -11.92 13.96 -1.70
N HIS A 3 -12.07 12.94 -0.85
CA HIS A 3 -11.56 12.98 0.50
C HIS A 3 -10.08 12.63 0.50
N LEU A 4 -9.27 13.38 1.25
CA LEU A 4 -7.84 13.17 1.36
C LEU A 4 -7.47 12.76 2.79
N PHE A 5 -6.52 11.83 2.89
CA PHE A 5 -6.16 11.23 4.17
C PHE A 5 -4.65 11.14 4.36
N HIS A 6 -4.25 11.08 5.61
CA HIS A 6 -2.91 10.66 6.02
C HIS A 6 -3.04 9.60 7.10
N VAL A 7 -2.37 8.47 6.91
CA VAL A 7 -2.38 7.37 7.88
C VAL A 7 -1.07 7.35 8.66
N SER A 8 -1.15 7.26 9.98
CA SER A 8 0.00 7.26 10.88
C SER A 8 -0.20 6.30 12.05
N GLU A 9 0.89 5.80 12.61
CA GLU A 9 0.91 5.12 13.93
C GLU A 9 0.92 6.15 15.08
N GLU A 10 1.15 7.42 14.78
CA GLU A 10 1.21 8.51 15.76
C GLU A 10 -0.18 9.07 16.05
N ALA A 11 -0.56 9.06 17.32
CA ALA A 11 -1.80 9.65 17.79
C ALA A 11 -1.69 11.17 17.93
N ALA A 12 -2.83 11.86 17.88
CA ALA A 12 -2.98 13.28 18.25
C ALA A 12 -2.10 14.26 17.46
N ILE A 13 -1.84 13.97 16.18
CA ILE A 13 -1.20 14.94 15.29
C ILE A 13 -2.17 16.11 15.06
N LYS A 14 -1.79 17.28 15.55
CA LYS A 14 -2.60 18.51 15.42
C LYS A 14 -2.23 19.34 14.19
N LEU A 15 -1.01 19.16 13.68
CA LEU A 15 -0.49 19.91 12.54
C LEU A 15 0.45 19.01 11.74
N PHE A 16 0.20 18.90 10.46
CA PHE A 16 1.11 18.31 9.51
C PHE A 16 1.99 19.40 8.90
N GLU A 17 3.29 19.33 9.15
CA GLU A 17 4.27 20.25 8.57
C GLU A 17 4.91 19.63 7.34
N PRO A 18 5.22 20.43 6.29
CA PRO A 18 5.96 19.95 5.12
C PRO A 18 7.30 19.33 5.53
N ARG A 19 7.59 18.14 5.00
CA ARG A 19 8.84 17.41 5.27
C ARG A 19 9.57 17.12 3.96
N PRO A 20 10.92 17.07 3.98
CA PRO A 20 11.71 16.70 2.81
C PRO A 20 11.26 15.34 2.24
N SER A 21 11.22 15.27 0.92
CA SER A 21 10.84 14.07 0.18
C SER A 21 11.88 13.78 -0.89
N LYS A 22 12.17 12.50 -1.15
CA LYS A 22 13.06 12.11 -2.26
C LYS A 22 12.40 12.25 -3.64
N TYR A 23 11.10 12.52 -3.68
CA TYR A 23 10.32 12.61 -4.91
C TYR A 23 10.11 14.04 -5.38
N LEU A 24 10.30 15.01 -4.50
CA LEU A 24 10.12 16.44 -4.80
C LEU A 24 11.26 17.25 -4.20
N PRO A 25 11.70 18.34 -4.89
CA PRO A 25 12.75 19.19 -4.37
C PRO A 25 12.32 19.96 -3.11
N ASP A 26 11.06 20.35 -3.05
CA ASP A 26 10.51 21.11 -1.93
C ASP A 26 9.93 20.18 -0.86
N PRO A 27 9.97 20.56 0.43
CA PRO A 27 9.25 19.87 1.49
C PRO A 27 7.75 19.92 1.26
N VAL A 28 7.05 18.80 1.53
CA VAL A 28 5.60 18.68 1.34
C VAL A 28 4.94 17.85 2.44
N VAL A 29 3.64 18.10 2.63
CA VAL A 29 2.72 17.19 3.32
C VAL A 29 2.11 16.27 2.28
N TRP A 30 2.21 14.96 2.50
CA TRP A 30 1.63 13.94 1.62
C TRP A 30 0.24 13.55 2.09
N ALA A 31 -0.67 13.43 1.14
CA ALA A 31 -1.98 12.84 1.34
C ALA A 31 -2.26 11.77 0.28
N ILE A 32 -3.19 10.90 0.59
CA ILE A 32 -3.71 9.85 -0.29
C ILE A 32 -5.23 10.02 -0.42
N ASP A 33 -5.78 9.75 -1.59
CA ASP A 33 -7.21 9.73 -1.81
C ASP A 33 -7.87 8.49 -1.19
N GLU A 34 -9.19 8.52 -1.08
CA GLU A 34 -9.97 7.43 -0.51
C GLU A 34 -9.85 6.13 -1.32
N ALA A 35 -9.74 6.21 -2.65
CA ALA A 35 -9.66 5.06 -3.53
C ALA A 35 -8.38 4.24 -3.30
N ARG A 36 -7.29 4.89 -2.89
CA ARG A 36 -5.98 4.28 -2.65
C ARG A 36 -5.60 4.21 -1.17
N LEU A 37 -6.47 4.64 -0.27
CA LEU A 37 -6.23 4.69 1.17
C LEU A 37 -5.83 3.33 1.76
N HIS A 38 -6.39 2.25 1.23
CA HIS A 38 -6.07 0.87 1.65
C HIS A 38 -4.58 0.50 1.51
N ASN A 39 -3.82 1.18 0.65
CA ASN A 39 -2.37 0.98 0.52
C ASN A 39 -1.61 1.33 1.79
N TYR A 40 -2.22 2.10 2.70
CA TYR A 40 -1.58 2.61 3.91
C TYR A 40 -2.10 1.98 5.21
N PHE A 41 -3.03 1.05 5.14
CA PHE A 41 -3.52 0.33 6.32
C PHE A 41 -2.54 -0.77 6.76
N SER A 42 -1.37 -0.33 7.22
CA SER A 42 -0.32 -1.18 7.76
C SER A 42 0.67 -0.37 8.57
N PRO A 43 1.48 -0.98 9.47
CA PRO A 43 2.61 -0.32 10.09
C PRO A 43 3.51 0.36 9.04
N ARG A 44 4.07 1.51 9.39
CA ARG A 44 4.83 2.38 8.47
C ARG A 44 5.91 1.64 7.67
N ASP A 45 6.64 0.75 8.35
CA ASP A 45 7.78 0.05 7.74
C ASP A 45 7.43 -1.32 7.15
N CYS A 46 6.15 -1.71 7.20
CA CYS A 46 5.68 -2.98 6.67
C CYS A 46 5.81 -3.02 5.15
N PRO A 47 6.60 -3.95 4.59
CA PRO A 47 6.68 -4.16 3.15
C PRO A 47 5.37 -4.74 2.64
N ARG A 48 4.91 -4.25 1.49
CA ARG A 48 3.66 -4.71 0.89
C ARG A 48 3.62 -4.53 -0.61
N VAL A 49 2.88 -5.40 -1.24
CA VAL A 49 2.53 -5.37 -2.66
C VAL A 49 1.03 -5.22 -2.75
N THR A 50 0.56 -4.09 -3.30
CA THR A 50 -0.86 -3.83 -3.56
C THR A 50 -1.07 -3.77 -5.06
N TYR A 51 -2.17 -4.35 -5.55
CA TYR A 51 -2.52 -4.31 -6.96
C TYR A 51 -4.03 -4.41 -7.18
N TYR A 52 -4.48 -3.86 -8.31
CA TYR A 52 -5.88 -3.74 -8.68
C TYR A 52 -6.02 -3.57 -10.19
N ALA A 53 -7.22 -3.76 -10.73
CA ALA A 53 -7.50 -3.51 -12.14
C ALA A 53 -7.55 -2.02 -12.43
N GLY A 54 -6.93 -1.60 -13.53
CA GLY A 54 -7.12 -0.30 -14.16
C GLY A 54 -7.86 -0.43 -15.49
N SER A 55 -8.06 0.68 -16.19
CA SER A 55 -8.75 0.71 -17.50
C SER A 55 -8.10 -0.16 -18.57
N GLU A 56 -6.77 -0.29 -18.50
CA GLU A 56 -5.97 -1.03 -19.49
C GLU A 56 -5.62 -2.45 -19.02
N THR A 57 -6.19 -2.92 -17.90
CA THR A 57 -5.87 -4.24 -17.36
C THR A 57 -6.52 -5.33 -18.21
N SER A 58 -5.72 -6.31 -18.65
CA SER A 58 -6.19 -7.43 -19.45
C SER A 58 -7.10 -8.38 -18.65
N PRO A 59 -8.14 -8.98 -19.27
CA PRO A 59 -8.97 -9.97 -18.59
C PRO A 59 -8.16 -11.17 -18.04
N ALA A 60 -7.10 -11.58 -18.74
CA ALA A 60 -6.23 -12.66 -18.31
C ALA A 60 -5.48 -12.33 -17.01
N ASP A 61 -5.04 -11.08 -16.84
CA ASP A 61 -4.39 -10.65 -15.61
C ASP A 61 -5.40 -10.48 -14.46
N VAL A 62 -6.62 -10.02 -14.75
CA VAL A 62 -7.71 -9.99 -13.77
C VAL A 62 -7.97 -11.40 -13.24
N GLU A 63 -8.19 -12.37 -14.13
CA GLU A 63 -8.43 -13.78 -13.75
C GLU A 63 -7.27 -14.36 -12.93
N LYS A 64 -6.04 -14.15 -13.40
CA LYS A 64 -4.83 -14.72 -12.79
C LYS A 64 -4.51 -14.16 -11.41
N PHE A 65 -4.69 -12.84 -11.21
CA PHE A 65 -4.19 -12.15 -10.03
C PHE A 65 -5.28 -11.71 -9.05
N LEU A 66 -6.45 -11.30 -9.56
CA LEU A 66 -7.53 -10.73 -8.76
C LEU A 66 -8.68 -11.72 -8.53
N GLY A 67 -8.98 -12.59 -9.50
CA GLY A 67 -10.18 -13.42 -9.46
C GLY A 67 -11.43 -12.56 -9.34
N SER A 68 -12.15 -12.65 -8.21
CA SER A 68 -13.34 -11.83 -7.92
C SER A 68 -13.06 -10.57 -7.09
N SER A 69 -11.81 -10.36 -6.66
CA SER A 69 -11.46 -9.25 -5.78
C SER A 69 -11.23 -7.96 -6.57
N SER A 70 -11.63 -6.81 -6.01
CA SER A 70 -11.39 -5.50 -6.62
C SER A 70 -9.94 -5.04 -6.46
N ALA A 71 -9.32 -5.41 -5.36
CA ALA A 71 -7.93 -5.13 -5.03
C ALA A 71 -7.36 -6.21 -4.11
N VAL A 72 -6.04 -6.34 -4.12
CA VAL A 72 -5.30 -7.26 -3.24
C VAL A 72 -4.19 -6.51 -2.54
N VAL A 73 -4.04 -6.74 -1.23
CA VAL A 73 -2.85 -6.33 -0.47
C VAL A 73 -2.13 -7.58 0.02
N ALA A 74 -0.89 -7.74 -0.37
CA ALA A 74 -0.04 -8.83 0.07
C ALA A 74 1.02 -8.35 1.06
N PHE A 75 1.13 -9.07 2.18
CA PHE A 75 2.11 -8.86 3.24
C PHE A 75 3.01 -10.09 3.40
N GLU A 76 4.17 -9.91 4.01
CA GLU A 76 4.93 -11.06 4.48
C GLU A 76 4.34 -11.61 5.79
N SER A 77 4.28 -12.94 5.89
CA SER A 77 3.72 -13.65 7.06
C SER A 77 4.42 -13.27 8.37
N ALA A 78 5.70 -12.89 8.30
CA ALA A 78 6.47 -12.43 9.47
C ALA A 78 5.90 -11.14 10.09
N TRP A 79 5.12 -10.34 9.35
CA TRP A 79 4.49 -9.12 9.83
C TRP A 79 3.11 -9.34 10.45
N PHE A 80 2.57 -10.55 10.40
CA PHE A 80 1.20 -10.83 10.81
C PHE A 80 0.89 -10.37 12.24
N SER A 81 1.74 -10.73 13.21
CA SER A 81 1.53 -10.35 14.62
C SER A 81 1.58 -8.84 14.83
N ARG A 82 2.50 -8.14 14.13
CA ARG A 82 2.59 -6.68 14.20
C ARG A 82 1.40 -5.99 13.54
N LEU A 83 0.91 -6.50 12.40
CA LEU A 83 -0.29 -6.02 11.74
C LEU A 83 -1.52 -6.16 12.63
N ARG A 84 -1.68 -7.29 13.32
CA ARG A 84 -2.79 -7.52 14.27
C ARG A 84 -2.76 -6.63 15.50
N ALA A 85 -1.58 -6.28 15.97
CA ALA A 85 -1.41 -5.46 17.17
C ALA A 85 -1.30 -3.96 16.88
N CYS A 86 -1.21 -3.57 15.60
CA CYS A 86 -1.01 -2.19 15.21
C CYS A 86 -2.33 -1.41 15.29
N ARG A 87 -2.25 -0.23 15.89
CA ARG A 87 -3.29 0.79 15.84
C ARG A 87 -2.87 1.89 14.89
N LEU A 88 -3.76 2.29 13.99
CA LEU A 88 -3.53 3.36 13.05
C LEU A 88 -4.49 4.52 13.29
N TYR A 89 -4.04 5.71 12.94
CA TYR A 89 -4.80 6.95 12.99
C TYR A 89 -4.92 7.48 11.57
N CYS A 90 -6.14 7.45 11.04
CA CYS A 90 -6.47 7.94 9.71
C CYS A 90 -6.96 9.38 9.84
N TYR A 91 -6.12 10.33 9.48
CA TYR A 91 -6.40 11.75 9.54
C TYR A 91 -7.05 12.21 8.25
N GLU A 92 -8.24 12.79 8.32
CA GLU A 92 -8.87 13.46 7.20
C GLU A 92 -8.28 14.86 7.04
N LEU A 93 -7.85 15.20 5.82
CA LEU A 93 -7.18 16.45 5.51
C LEU A 93 -8.07 17.35 4.63
N PRO A 94 -8.00 18.69 4.80
CA PRO A 94 -8.72 19.63 3.94
C PRO A 94 -8.16 19.60 2.52
N THR A 95 -9.02 19.40 1.53
CA THR A 95 -8.62 19.21 0.13
C THR A 95 -8.12 20.50 -0.54
N GLU A 96 -8.55 21.65 -0.05
CA GLU A 96 -8.33 22.97 -0.66
C GLU A 96 -6.85 23.40 -0.72
N ARG A 97 -6.00 22.73 0.07
CA ARG A 97 -4.56 23.04 0.15
C ARG A 97 -3.68 22.04 -0.56
N PHE A 98 -4.30 21.07 -1.24
CA PHE A 98 -3.58 19.99 -1.91
C PHE A 98 -3.71 20.09 -3.42
N GLU A 99 -2.63 19.81 -4.10
CA GLU A 99 -2.58 19.59 -5.55
C GLU A 99 -2.34 18.10 -5.84
N CYS A 100 -2.91 17.61 -6.95
CA CYS A 100 -2.70 16.25 -7.39
C CYS A 100 -1.26 16.10 -7.85
N PHE A 101 -0.55 15.13 -7.28
CA PHE A 101 0.81 14.78 -7.67
C PHE A 101 0.82 13.58 -8.63
N ASP A 102 0.00 12.56 -8.36
CA ASP A 102 -0.12 11.36 -9.18
C ASP A 102 -1.56 10.83 -9.04
N GLU A 103 -2.35 11.04 -10.07
CA GLU A 103 -3.77 10.63 -10.10
C GLU A 103 -3.94 9.11 -10.05
N CYS A 104 -3.09 8.36 -10.74
CA CYS A 104 -3.15 6.90 -10.76
C CYS A 104 -2.84 6.30 -9.40
N ALA A 105 -1.85 6.84 -8.71
CA ALA A 105 -1.44 6.41 -7.37
C ALA A 105 -2.29 7.04 -6.26
N GLY A 106 -3.14 8.04 -6.57
CA GLY A 106 -3.97 8.76 -5.61
C GLY A 106 -3.18 9.68 -4.69
N TYR A 107 -2.01 10.17 -5.12
CA TYR A 107 -1.16 11.02 -4.30
C TYR A 107 -1.44 12.49 -4.50
N PHE A 108 -1.52 13.19 -3.37
CA PHE A 108 -1.69 14.64 -3.28
C PHE A 108 -0.63 15.24 -2.36
N VAL A 109 -0.24 16.48 -2.65
CA VAL A 109 0.80 17.18 -1.89
C VAL A 109 0.35 18.59 -1.51
N SER A 110 0.80 19.07 -0.35
CA SER A 110 0.65 20.46 0.08
C SER A 110 2.01 21.01 0.50
N ARG A 111 2.38 22.20 0.03
CA ARG A 111 3.58 22.92 0.48
C ARG A 111 3.33 23.74 1.75
N ALA A 112 2.10 23.84 2.18
CA ALA A 112 1.73 24.52 3.41
C ALA A 112 1.48 23.52 4.55
N SER A 113 1.62 23.97 5.79
CA SER A 113 1.19 23.20 6.96
C SER A 113 -0.31 23.00 6.95
N VAL A 114 -0.78 21.84 7.39
CA VAL A 114 -2.17 21.41 7.30
C VAL A 114 -2.66 20.94 8.65
N VAL A 115 -3.79 21.49 9.12
CA VAL A 115 -4.51 21.01 10.28
C VAL A 115 -5.52 19.95 9.81
N PRO A 116 -5.54 18.74 10.38
CA PRO A 116 -6.52 17.73 10.02
C PRO A 116 -7.93 18.16 10.44
N ARG A 117 -8.94 17.76 9.67
CA ARG A 117 -10.38 17.98 9.99
C ARG A 117 -10.89 17.01 11.03
N GLY A 118 -10.33 15.80 11.06
CA GLY A 118 -10.73 14.75 11.97
C GLY A 118 -9.74 13.60 11.97
N VAL A 119 -9.95 12.66 12.86
CA VAL A 119 -9.17 11.42 12.94
C VAL A 119 -10.09 10.24 13.23
N THR A 120 -9.90 9.16 12.49
CA THR A 120 -10.54 7.87 12.73
C THR A 120 -9.49 6.89 13.23
N ILE A 121 -9.79 6.19 14.31
CA ILE A 121 -8.90 5.15 14.86
C ILE A 121 -9.23 3.82 14.17
N ILE A 122 -8.18 3.13 13.70
CA ILE A 122 -8.26 1.81 13.08
C ILE A 122 -7.53 0.84 13.99
N ASP A 123 -8.29 0.08 14.78
CA ASP A 123 -7.78 -0.95 15.69
C ASP A 123 -7.76 -2.34 15.03
N ASP A 124 -8.54 -2.52 13.97
CA ASP A 124 -8.65 -3.76 13.21
C ASP A 124 -8.32 -3.50 11.74
N ILE A 125 -7.03 -3.56 11.42
CA ILE A 125 -6.53 -3.34 10.06
C ILE A 125 -7.14 -4.35 9.08
N PHE A 126 -7.27 -5.61 9.47
CA PHE A 126 -7.78 -6.65 8.58
C PHE A 126 -9.26 -6.46 8.30
N GLY A 127 -10.04 -6.21 9.34
CA GLY A 127 -11.47 -5.90 9.18
C GLY A 127 -11.71 -4.66 8.32
N GLU A 128 -10.88 -3.63 8.46
CA GLU A 128 -10.99 -2.41 7.64
C GLU A 128 -10.68 -2.68 6.16
N LEU A 129 -9.63 -3.45 5.86
CA LEU A 129 -9.30 -3.85 4.49
C LEU A 129 -10.42 -4.71 3.87
N LEU A 130 -10.92 -5.70 4.61
CA LEU A 130 -12.01 -6.58 4.14
C LEU A 130 -13.32 -5.80 3.89
N ARG A 131 -13.69 -4.84 4.77
CA ARG A 131 -14.86 -3.97 4.55
C ARG A 131 -14.76 -3.14 3.28
N ARG A 132 -13.54 -2.84 2.83
CA ARG A 132 -13.27 -2.14 1.55
C ARG A 132 -13.21 -3.06 0.34
N GLY A 133 -13.50 -4.35 0.51
CA GLY A 133 -13.42 -5.35 -0.56
C GLY A 133 -12.01 -5.70 -1.01
N VAL A 134 -11.00 -5.42 -0.15
CA VAL A 134 -9.60 -5.73 -0.42
C VAL A 134 -9.27 -7.13 0.07
N GLU A 135 -8.77 -7.98 -0.82
CA GLU A 135 -8.28 -9.32 -0.47
C GLU A 135 -6.93 -9.23 0.23
N LEU A 136 -6.77 -10.02 1.29
CA LEU A 136 -5.51 -10.11 2.04
C LEU A 136 -4.76 -11.37 1.66
N ARG A 137 -3.46 -11.22 1.34
CA ARG A 137 -2.55 -12.34 1.13
C ARG A 137 -1.37 -12.26 2.07
N PHE A 138 -1.07 -13.39 2.72
CA PHE A 138 0.13 -13.54 3.53
C PHE A 138 1.09 -14.51 2.85
N LEU A 139 2.27 -14.03 2.49
CA LEU A 139 3.29 -14.77 1.77
C LEU A 139 4.55 -14.89 2.62
N HIS A 140 5.36 -15.89 2.37
CA HIS A 140 6.66 -16.03 3.02
C HIS A 140 7.66 -14.96 2.57
N GLY A 141 7.57 -14.53 1.30
CA GLY A 141 8.36 -13.45 0.71
C GLY A 141 7.62 -12.80 -0.44
N LEU A 142 7.79 -11.50 -0.62
CA LEU A 142 7.02 -10.70 -1.57
C LEU A 142 7.63 -10.62 -2.97
N TRP A 143 8.93 -10.90 -3.13
CA TRP A 143 9.63 -10.67 -4.39
C TRP A 143 9.05 -11.42 -5.59
N PRO A 144 8.67 -12.73 -5.49
CA PRO A 144 8.06 -13.43 -6.63
C PRO A 144 6.74 -12.80 -7.07
N LEU A 145 5.88 -12.40 -6.13
CA LEU A 145 4.63 -11.71 -6.43
C LEU A 145 4.89 -10.34 -7.03
N ARG A 146 5.79 -9.56 -6.42
CA ARG A 146 6.18 -8.23 -6.90
C ARG A 146 6.65 -8.28 -8.36
N ASP A 147 7.53 -9.24 -8.69
CA ASP A 147 8.07 -9.38 -10.05
C ASP A 147 6.96 -9.84 -11.05
N ALA A 148 6.06 -10.72 -10.62
CA ALA A 148 4.93 -11.15 -11.44
C ALA A 148 3.93 -10.03 -11.70
N VAL A 149 3.58 -9.24 -10.68
CA VAL A 149 2.68 -8.08 -10.80
C VAL A 149 3.32 -6.98 -11.64
N ALA A 150 4.61 -6.70 -11.48
CA ALA A 150 5.33 -5.71 -12.29
C ALA A 150 5.37 -6.07 -13.79
N GLY A 151 5.28 -7.36 -14.13
CA GLY A 151 5.21 -7.84 -15.53
C GLY A 151 3.79 -8.00 -16.07
N SER A 152 2.77 -7.59 -15.31
CA SER A 152 1.35 -7.65 -15.69
C SER A 152 0.84 -6.29 -16.19
N THR A 153 -0.41 -6.27 -16.62
CA THR A 153 -1.14 -5.05 -17.00
C THR A 153 -1.89 -4.41 -15.82
N LEU A 154 -1.74 -4.95 -14.60
CA LEU A 154 -2.35 -4.42 -13.38
C LEU A 154 -1.76 -3.07 -12.98
N GLN A 155 -2.55 -2.24 -12.34
CA GLN A 155 -2.05 -1.14 -11.55
C GLN A 155 -1.57 -1.66 -10.19
N PHE A 156 -0.47 -1.07 -9.68
CA PHE A 156 0.14 -1.57 -8.46
C PHE A 156 0.84 -0.48 -7.65
N SER A 157 1.07 -0.80 -6.38
CA SER A 157 1.91 -0.03 -5.47
C SER A 157 2.83 -0.97 -4.70
N PHE A 158 4.15 -0.72 -4.79
CA PHE A 158 5.18 -1.47 -4.05
C PHE A 158 5.76 -0.57 -2.97
N ILE A 159 5.39 -0.84 -1.72
CA ILE A 159 5.72 0.04 -0.61
C ILE A 159 6.67 -0.67 0.35
N ARG A 160 7.74 0.03 0.77
CA ARG A 160 8.74 -0.46 1.72
C ARG A 160 9.42 -1.78 1.34
N MET A 161 9.56 -2.08 0.07
CA MET A 161 10.17 -3.33 -0.40
C MET A 161 11.62 -3.52 0.07
N GLN A 162 12.33 -2.45 0.41
CA GLN A 162 13.66 -2.54 1.05
C GLN A 162 13.64 -3.22 2.42
N ASN A 163 12.46 -3.30 3.07
CA ASN A 163 12.27 -3.97 4.35
C ASN A 163 11.74 -5.41 4.19
N ALA A 164 11.46 -5.83 2.96
CA ALA A 164 11.07 -7.21 2.67
C ALA A 164 12.25 -8.15 2.91
N GLN A 165 11.94 -9.42 3.20
CA GLN A 165 12.96 -10.45 3.28
C GLN A 165 13.81 -10.47 2.01
N PRO A 166 15.12 -10.72 2.10
CA PRO A 166 15.99 -10.76 0.95
C PRO A 166 15.45 -11.67 -0.16
N LYS A 167 15.59 -11.23 -1.42
CA LYS A 167 15.23 -12.05 -2.56
C LYS A 167 16.06 -13.33 -2.50
N ARG A 168 15.41 -14.49 -2.38
CA ARG A 168 16.12 -15.76 -2.44
C ARG A 168 16.74 -15.90 -3.83
N PRO A 169 18.01 -16.32 -3.94
CA PRO A 169 18.54 -16.73 -5.22
C PRO A 169 17.58 -17.76 -5.84
N CYS A 170 17.32 -17.69 -7.14
CA CYS A 170 16.63 -18.77 -7.85
C CYS A 170 17.42 -20.05 -7.61
N GLU A 171 16.94 -20.94 -6.77
CA GLU A 171 17.40 -22.33 -6.80
C GLU A 171 16.97 -22.86 -8.18
N ASP A 172 17.95 -23.17 -8.99
CA ASP A 172 17.75 -23.68 -10.34
C ASP A 172 16.76 -24.84 -10.29
N LYS A 173 15.63 -24.67 -11.01
CA LYS A 173 14.60 -25.72 -11.14
C LYS A 173 15.15 -27.06 -11.70
N GLN A 174 16.42 -27.10 -12.07
CA GLN A 174 17.13 -28.31 -12.53
C GLN A 174 17.49 -29.26 -11.38
N GLN A 175 17.76 -28.79 -10.18
CA GLN A 175 18.11 -29.66 -9.04
C GLN A 175 16.90 -30.42 -8.48
N LEU A 176 15.70 -29.84 -8.52
CA LEU A 176 14.48 -30.53 -8.07
C LEU A 176 14.02 -31.64 -8.98
N ARG A 177 14.45 -31.66 -10.26
CA ARG A 177 14.17 -32.76 -11.19
C ARG A 177 15.14 -33.93 -11.06
N ALA A 178 16.32 -33.69 -10.53
CA ALA A 178 17.34 -34.75 -10.32
C ALA A 178 17.09 -35.57 -9.04
N ALA A 179 16.40 -35.00 -8.03
CA ALA A 179 16.09 -35.71 -6.78
C ALA A 179 14.81 -36.58 -6.83
N LYS A 180 14.11 -36.62 -7.95
CA LYS A 180 12.90 -37.44 -8.18
C LYS A 180 13.09 -38.59 -9.18
N ARG A 181 14.34 -39.01 -9.40
CA ARG A 181 14.63 -40.25 -10.15
C ARG A 181 15.27 -41.31 -9.27
#